data_9b4cd9a6ac9d15b340f2b65152547688
#
_entry.id   9b4cd9a6ac9d15b340f2b65152547688
#
_cell.length_a   1.000
_cell.length_b   1.000
_cell.length_c   1.000
_cell.angle_alpha   90.00
_cell.angle_beta   90.00
_cell.angle_gamma   90.00
#
_symmetry.space_group_name_H-M   'P 1'
#
loop_
_entity.id
_entity.type
_entity.pdbx_description
1 polymer ?
#
loop_
_entity_poly.entity_id
_entity_poly.type
_entity_poly.pdbx_seq_one_letter_code
_entity_poly.pdbx_strand_id
1 'polypeptide(L)'
;MSAKSRLIALLPALAVLLSACATMTPDECRQANWYDLGARDGMAGETLAKFTARRDACAEVKVVADANGYARGRDIGLRSFCRLENAAPLGARGGSYEGVCPPAIDYEFRRRFDVGYAVYRWHSEVDRIEERMRSHERKLRDADHDEEKAIKAAERDEDRRRIRRDFDEKRHRLREELHDFDRDLHRARDNLRDAEAAMYSLR
;
A
#
# COMPACT_ATOMS: atom_id res chain seq x y z
N MET A 1 -12.76 -12.17 -58.10
CA MET A 1 -12.69 -13.47 -57.41
C MET A 1 -11.79 -13.33 -56.23
N SER A 2 -12.41 -13.09 -55.13
CA SER A 2 -12.40 -13.81 -53.86
C SER A 2 -11.15 -13.58 -52.99
N ALA A 3 -11.20 -12.54 -52.16
CA ALA A 3 -10.33 -12.32 -51.00
C ALA A 3 -11.19 -11.98 -49.77
N LYS A 4 -12.06 -12.94 -49.35
CA LYS A 4 -12.82 -12.90 -48.10
C LYS A 4 -12.73 -14.30 -47.49
N SER A 5 -11.79 -14.53 -46.55
CA SER A 5 -11.87 -15.61 -45.56
C SER A 5 -10.55 -15.82 -44.83
N ARG A 6 -10.13 -14.94 -43.93
CA ARG A 6 -9.11 -15.24 -42.90
C ARG A 6 -9.17 -14.28 -41.70
N LEU A 7 -10.36 -14.06 -41.13
CA LEU A 7 -10.49 -13.16 -39.96
C LEU A 7 -11.42 -13.72 -38.87
N ILE A 8 -11.42 -15.03 -38.65
CA ILE A 8 -12.22 -15.66 -37.57
C ILE A 8 -11.39 -16.80 -36.98
N ALA A 9 -10.36 -16.55 -36.23
CA ALA A 9 -9.66 -17.58 -35.43
C ALA A 9 -8.78 -17.01 -34.28
N LEU A 10 -9.08 -15.82 -33.69
CA LEU A 10 -8.23 -15.24 -32.65
C LEU A 10 -8.99 -14.83 -31.36
N LEU A 11 -10.16 -15.43 -31.08
CA LEU A 11 -11.04 -15.02 -29.98
C LEU A 11 -11.30 -16.02 -28.83
N PRO A 12 -10.60 -17.15 -28.64
CA PRO A 12 -10.77 -17.90 -27.41
C PRO A 12 -9.63 -17.80 -26.38
N ALA A 13 -8.59 -17.00 -26.60
CA ALA A 13 -7.43 -16.96 -25.68
C ALA A 13 -7.52 -15.93 -24.51
N LEU A 14 -8.58 -15.12 -24.44
CA LEU A 14 -8.69 -14.04 -23.42
C LEU A 14 -9.63 -14.41 -22.24
N ALA A 15 -10.23 -15.59 -22.22
CA ALA A 15 -11.20 -15.98 -21.18
C ALA A 15 -10.58 -16.67 -19.95
N VAL A 16 -9.26 -16.89 -19.88
CA VAL A 16 -8.62 -17.70 -18.81
C VAL A 16 -8.02 -16.87 -17.68
N LEU A 17 -7.99 -15.55 -17.75
CA LEU A 17 -7.31 -14.70 -16.75
C LEU A 17 -8.21 -14.14 -15.62
N LEU A 18 -9.46 -14.52 -15.51
CA LEU A 18 -10.39 -14.05 -14.47
C LEU A 18 -10.56 -14.98 -13.26
N SER A 19 -9.81 -16.08 -13.19
CA SER A 19 -9.93 -17.06 -12.09
C SER A 19 -9.02 -16.80 -10.89
N ALA A 20 -8.36 -15.64 -10.79
CA ALA A 20 -7.29 -15.41 -9.80
C ALA A 20 -7.76 -14.87 -8.43
N CYS A 21 -9.07 -14.81 -8.14
CA CYS A 21 -9.59 -14.36 -6.85
C CYS A 21 -10.54 -15.35 -6.18
N ALA A 22 -10.45 -16.66 -6.47
CA ALA A 22 -11.17 -17.65 -5.69
C ALA A 22 -10.60 -17.69 -4.28
N THR A 23 -11.41 -17.35 -3.28
CA THR A 23 -11.03 -17.35 -1.85
C THR A 23 -10.64 -18.75 -1.35
N MET A 24 -11.14 -19.81 -1.99
CA MET A 24 -10.78 -21.22 -1.76
C MET A 24 -11.03 -22.02 -3.05
N THR A 25 -10.14 -22.98 -3.31
CA THR A 25 -10.33 -23.96 -4.40
C THR A 25 -11.29 -25.08 -3.99
N PRO A 26 -11.85 -25.85 -4.94
CA PRO A 26 -12.69 -27.02 -4.62
C PRO A 26 -12.04 -28.05 -3.70
N ASP A 27 -10.73 -28.28 -3.83
CA ASP A 27 -10.00 -29.22 -2.99
C ASP A 27 -9.77 -28.66 -1.58
N GLU A 28 -9.43 -27.38 -1.45
CA GLU A 28 -9.35 -26.71 -0.16
C GLU A 28 -10.69 -26.73 0.57
N CYS A 29 -11.82 -26.55 -0.13
CA CYS A 29 -13.15 -26.65 0.46
C CYS A 29 -13.43 -28.04 1.03
N ARG A 30 -13.09 -29.13 0.29
CA ARG A 30 -13.32 -30.50 0.73
C ARG A 30 -12.45 -30.93 1.93
N GLN A 31 -11.27 -30.33 2.06
CA GLN A 31 -10.30 -30.65 3.12
C GLN A 31 -10.29 -29.62 4.26
N ALA A 32 -11.17 -28.62 4.21
CA ALA A 32 -11.16 -27.48 5.12
C ALA A 32 -11.39 -27.92 6.58
N ASN A 33 -10.42 -27.63 7.44
CA ASN A 33 -10.65 -27.58 8.87
C ASN A 33 -11.12 -26.17 9.23
N TRP A 34 -12.44 -26.01 9.39
CA TRP A 34 -13.04 -24.70 9.65
C TRP A 34 -12.60 -24.08 10.99
N TYR A 35 -12.31 -24.90 12.00
CA TYR A 35 -11.73 -24.39 13.25
C TYR A 35 -10.34 -23.79 13.04
N ASP A 36 -9.46 -24.47 12.32
CA ASP A 36 -8.11 -23.97 12.05
C ASP A 36 -8.13 -22.72 11.15
N LEU A 37 -9.06 -22.69 10.17
CA LEU A 37 -9.30 -21.50 9.35
C LEU A 37 -9.73 -20.32 10.21
N GLY A 38 -10.70 -20.54 11.11
CA GLY A 38 -11.16 -19.54 12.05
C GLY A 38 -10.03 -19.02 12.96
N ALA A 39 -9.23 -19.93 13.51
CA ALA A 39 -8.10 -19.58 14.38
C ALA A 39 -7.06 -18.70 13.65
N ARG A 40 -6.71 -19.04 12.41
CA ARG A 40 -5.79 -18.25 11.59
C ARG A 40 -6.36 -16.86 11.25
N ASP A 41 -7.64 -16.82 10.85
CA ASP A 41 -8.30 -15.55 10.53
C ASP A 41 -8.44 -14.67 11.79
N GLY A 42 -8.75 -15.26 12.94
CA GLY A 42 -8.78 -14.54 14.22
C GLY A 42 -7.40 -14.01 14.62
N MET A 43 -6.32 -14.79 14.47
CA MET A 43 -4.96 -14.33 14.73
C MET A 43 -4.50 -13.22 13.77
N ALA A 44 -5.06 -13.20 12.55
CA ALA A 44 -4.80 -12.13 11.57
C ALA A 44 -5.68 -10.89 11.77
N GLY A 45 -6.68 -10.93 12.67
CA GLY A 45 -7.63 -9.82 12.86
C GLY A 45 -8.62 -9.66 11.71
N GLU A 46 -8.88 -10.74 10.95
CA GLU A 46 -9.81 -10.71 9.82
C GLU A 46 -11.25 -10.54 10.30
N THR A 47 -12.07 -9.83 9.50
CA THR A 47 -13.50 -9.69 9.76
C THR A 47 -14.28 -10.95 9.38
N LEU A 48 -15.54 -11.03 9.79
CA LEU A 48 -16.42 -12.13 9.39
C LEU A 48 -16.71 -12.16 7.87
N ALA A 49 -16.44 -11.08 7.14
CA ALA A 49 -16.52 -11.08 5.68
C ALA A 49 -15.61 -12.15 5.07
N LYS A 50 -14.47 -12.45 5.69
CA LYS A 50 -13.56 -13.53 5.26
C LYS A 50 -14.23 -14.90 5.31
N PHE A 51 -14.93 -15.21 6.40
CA PHE A 51 -15.71 -16.44 6.53
C PHE A 51 -16.81 -16.50 5.48
N THR A 52 -17.57 -15.39 5.31
CA THR A 52 -18.64 -15.32 4.32
C THR A 52 -18.15 -15.64 2.92
N ALA A 53 -17.05 -14.99 2.50
CA ALA A 53 -16.45 -15.24 1.18
C ALA A 53 -16.00 -16.69 0.99
N ARG A 54 -15.40 -17.32 2.03
CA ARG A 54 -15.01 -18.74 1.97
C ARG A 54 -16.19 -19.67 1.94
N ARG A 55 -17.22 -19.43 2.76
CA ARG A 55 -18.47 -20.21 2.80
C ARG A 55 -19.14 -20.21 1.42
N ASP A 56 -19.24 -19.02 0.80
CA ASP A 56 -19.93 -18.87 -0.48
C ASP A 56 -19.15 -19.57 -1.60
N ALA A 57 -17.83 -19.46 -1.63
CA ALA A 57 -16.99 -20.20 -2.58
C ALA A 57 -17.13 -21.73 -2.42
N CYS A 58 -17.20 -22.24 -1.19
CA CYS A 58 -17.35 -23.67 -0.94
C CYS A 58 -18.78 -24.17 -1.23
N ALA A 59 -19.80 -23.32 -1.09
CA ALA A 59 -21.19 -23.66 -1.45
C ALA A 59 -21.34 -23.93 -2.96
N GLU A 60 -20.59 -23.23 -3.82
CA GLU A 60 -20.56 -23.47 -5.28
C GLU A 60 -20.18 -24.91 -5.64
N VAL A 61 -19.33 -25.54 -4.83
CA VAL A 61 -18.88 -26.92 -4.97
C VAL A 61 -19.59 -27.88 -4.01
N LYS A 62 -20.76 -27.46 -3.47
CA LYS A 62 -21.65 -28.24 -2.59
C LYS A 62 -20.99 -28.68 -1.27
N VAL A 63 -20.02 -27.94 -0.78
CA VAL A 63 -19.41 -28.16 0.54
C VAL A 63 -20.02 -27.16 1.53
N VAL A 64 -20.52 -27.70 2.65
CA VAL A 64 -21.13 -26.89 3.71
C VAL A 64 -20.06 -26.49 4.72
N ALA A 65 -19.94 -25.17 4.97
CA ALA A 65 -19.01 -24.63 5.95
C ALA A 65 -19.48 -24.92 7.39
N ASP A 66 -18.57 -25.39 8.27
CA ASP A 66 -18.84 -25.47 9.70
C ASP A 66 -18.66 -24.10 10.36
N ALA A 67 -19.77 -23.32 10.39
CA ALA A 67 -19.77 -21.98 10.99
C ALA A 67 -19.46 -22.01 12.49
N ASN A 68 -19.89 -23.05 13.22
CA ASN A 68 -19.63 -23.18 14.66
C ASN A 68 -18.16 -23.50 14.94
N GLY A 69 -17.56 -24.41 14.16
CA GLY A 69 -16.13 -24.69 14.22
C GLY A 69 -15.30 -23.44 13.95
N TYR A 70 -15.64 -22.74 12.85
CA TYR A 70 -14.96 -21.48 12.49
C TYR A 70 -15.06 -20.44 13.60
N ALA A 71 -16.25 -20.20 14.17
CA ALA A 71 -16.47 -19.22 15.23
C ALA A 71 -15.59 -19.51 16.47
N ARG A 72 -15.58 -20.81 16.94
CA ARG A 72 -14.74 -21.20 18.07
C ARG A 72 -13.25 -20.99 17.80
N GLY A 73 -12.78 -21.37 16.61
CA GLY A 73 -11.40 -21.12 16.21
C GLY A 73 -11.07 -19.65 16.18
N ARG A 74 -11.95 -18.85 15.58
CA ARG A 74 -11.78 -17.39 15.47
C ARG A 74 -11.69 -16.71 16.84
N ASP A 75 -12.51 -17.12 17.79
CA ASP A 75 -12.45 -16.58 19.15
C ASP A 75 -11.09 -16.85 19.82
N ILE A 76 -10.52 -18.03 19.63
CA ILE A 76 -9.17 -18.35 20.14
C ILE A 76 -8.11 -17.46 19.46
N GLY A 77 -8.19 -17.31 18.14
CA GLY A 77 -7.28 -16.46 17.38
C GLY A 77 -7.36 -14.99 17.81
N LEU A 78 -8.59 -14.46 17.98
CA LEU A 78 -8.81 -13.09 18.42
C LEU A 78 -8.27 -12.81 19.83
N ARG A 79 -8.28 -13.77 20.75
CA ARG A 79 -7.64 -13.59 22.07
C ARG A 79 -6.14 -13.30 21.94
N SER A 80 -5.48 -13.88 20.95
CA SER A 80 -4.08 -13.58 20.67
C SER A 80 -3.91 -12.23 19.97
N PHE A 81 -4.73 -11.95 18.95
CA PHE A 81 -4.68 -10.70 18.19
C PHE A 81 -4.95 -9.48 19.06
N CYS A 82 -6.01 -9.52 19.88
CA CYS A 82 -6.53 -8.41 20.67
C CYS A 82 -5.74 -8.10 21.96
N ARG A 83 -4.54 -8.65 22.10
CA ARG A 83 -3.64 -8.25 23.19
C ARG A 83 -3.18 -6.81 22.92
N LEU A 84 -3.28 -5.95 23.94
CA LEU A 84 -3.01 -4.51 23.78
C LEU A 84 -1.59 -4.20 23.29
N GLU A 85 -0.63 -5.05 23.63
CA GLU A 85 0.76 -4.94 23.16
C GLU A 85 0.91 -5.12 21.64
N ASN A 86 -0.06 -5.75 20.96
CA ASN A 86 -0.04 -5.95 19.53
C ASN A 86 -0.52 -4.72 18.74
N ALA A 87 -1.30 -3.85 19.38
CA ALA A 87 -2.00 -2.76 18.69
C ALA A 87 -1.04 -1.75 18.06
N ALA A 88 -0.13 -1.16 18.85
CA ALA A 88 0.82 -0.17 18.36
C ALA A 88 1.80 -0.75 17.32
N PRO A 89 2.40 -1.95 17.51
CA PRO A 89 3.20 -2.59 16.46
C PRO A 89 2.44 -2.90 15.17
N LEU A 90 1.14 -3.23 15.25
CA LEU A 90 0.29 -3.41 14.06
C LEU A 90 0.17 -2.11 13.28
N GLY A 91 -0.17 -1.01 13.96
CA GLY A 91 -0.25 0.32 13.34
C GLY A 91 1.08 0.77 12.75
N ALA A 92 2.19 0.61 13.47
CA ALA A 92 3.53 1.04 13.04
C ALA A 92 4.05 0.31 11.78
N ARG A 93 3.51 -0.88 11.48
CA ARG A 93 3.77 -1.59 10.22
C ARG A 93 2.82 -1.22 9.08
N GLY A 94 1.91 -0.28 9.30
CA GLY A 94 0.89 0.10 8.31
C GLY A 94 -0.24 -0.93 8.16
N GLY A 95 -0.43 -1.79 9.16
CA GLY A 95 -1.55 -2.73 9.18
C GLY A 95 -2.90 -2.01 9.29
N SER A 96 -4.01 -2.76 9.13
CA SER A 96 -5.36 -2.27 9.34
C SER A 96 -5.97 -2.84 10.62
N TYR A 97 -6.89 -2.09 11.21
CA TYR A 97 -7.70 -2.55 12.33
C TYR A 97 -9.19 -2.30 12.06
N GLU A 98 -9.96 -3.37 11.98
CA GLU A 98 -11.36 -3.36 11.55
C GLU A 98 -12.36 -3.50 12.73
N GLY A 99 -11.94 -3.19 13.97
CA GLY A 99 -12.83 -3.26 15.12
C GLY A 99 -13.27 -4.68 15.50
N VAL A 100 -12.40 -5.64 15.36
CA VAL A 100 -12.71 -7.07 15.58
C VAL A 100 -12.55 -7.53 17.02
N CYS A 101 -11.98 -6.69 17.88
CA CYS A 101 -11.76 -7.01 19.28
C CYS A 101 -13.05 -6.87 20.10
N PRO A 102 -13.17 -7.59 21.24
CA PRO A 102 -14.32 -7.43 22.13
C PRO A 102 -14.49 -5.99 22.61
N PRO A 103 -15.74 -5.52 22.84
CA PRO A 103 -16.02 -4.13 23.20
C PRO A 103 -15.24 -3.61 24.43
N ALA A 104 -14.95 -4.48 25.38
CA ALA A 104 -14.17 -4.13 26.57
C ALA A 104 -12.70 -3.75 26.27
N ILE A 105 -12.17 -4.16 25.12
CA ILE A 105 -10.78 -3.95 24.72
C ILE A 105 -10.69 -3.03 23.52
N ASP A 106 -11.71 -2.98 22.66
CA ASP A 106 -11.69 -2.34 21.34
C ASP A 106 -11.23 -0.88 21.41
N TYR A 107 -11.76 -0.11 22.35
CA TYR A 107 -11.42 1.31 22.50
C TYR A 107 -9.92 1.51 22.76
N GLU A 108 -9.36 0.78 23.72
CA GLU A 108 -7.95 0.92 24.09
C GLU A 108 -7.02 0.31 22.99
N PHE A 109 -7.45 -0.77 22.35
CA PHE A 109 -6.73 -1.35 21.23
C PHE A 109 -6.62 -0.35 20.07
N ARG A 110 -7.75 0.29 19.70
CA ARG A 110 -7.80 1.32 18.66
C ARG A 110 -6.91 2.50 19.00
N ARG A 111 -6.99 3.01 20.23
CA ARG A 111 -6.15 4.12 20.68
C ARG A 111 -4.67 3.83 20.54
N ARG A 112 -4.22 2.63 20.94
CA ARG A 112 -2.82 2.21 20.80
C ARG A 112 -2.43 1.96 19.34
N PHE A 113 -3.33 1.40 18.55
CA PHE A 113 -3.15 1.23 17.12
C PHE A 113 -2.91 2.57 16.42
N ASP A 114 -3.72 3.59 16.73
CA ASP A 114 -3.62 4.92 16.13
C ASP A 114 -2.27 5.60 16.45
N VAL A 115 -1.75 5.40 17.66
CA VAL A 115 -0.41 5.88 18.04
C VAL A 115 0.66 5.20 17.18
N GLY A 116 0.60 3.88 17.01
CA GLY A 116 1.52 3.17 16.12
C GLY A 116 1.35 3.60 14.65
N TYR A 117 0.12 3.76 14.19
CA TYR A 117 -0.16 4.16 12.81
C TYR A 117 0.36 5.57 12.48
N ALA A 118 0.44 6.46 13.49
CA ALA A 118 1.09 7.76 13.31
C ALA A 118 2.57 7.62 12.95
N VAL A 119 3.30 6.66 13.53
CA VAL A 119 4.69 6.36 13.16
C VAL A 119 4.79 5.94 11.70
N TYR A 120 3.98 4.97 11.26
CA TYR A 120 3.93 4.52 9.87
C TYR A 120 3.64 5.67 8.90
N ARG A 121 2.64 6.49 9.22
CA ARG A 121 2.24 7.62 8.37
C ARG A 121 3.37 8.64 8.20
N TRP A 122 4.04 9.02 9.29
CA TRP A 122 5.13 9.98 9.21
C TRP A 122 6.39 9.41 8.57
N HIS A 123 6.68 8.12 8.78
CA HIS A 123 7.75 7.43 8.06
C HIS A 123 7.52 7.43 6.55
N SER A 124 6.31 7.07 6.14
CA SER A 124 5.91 7.11 4.71
C SER A 124 5.96 8.52 4.11
N GLU A 125 5.65 9.56 4.91
CA GLU A 125 5.77 10.95 4.47
C GLU A 125 7.23 11.37 4.26
N VAL A 126 8.13 11.00 5.15
CA VAL A 126 9.59 11.22 5.00
C VAL A 126 10.08 10.56 3.70
N ASP A 127 9.77 9.28 3.49
CA ASP A 127 10.17 8.55 2.28
C ASP A 127 9.65 9.22 1.00
N ARG A 128 8.40 9.69 1.04
CA ARG A 128 7.77 10.38 -0.10
C ARG A 128 8.47 11.70 -0.43
N ILE A 129 8.83 12.50 0.58
CA ILE A 129 9.53 13.77 0.37
C ILE A 129 10.94 13.50 -0.17
N GLU A 130 11.67 12.55 0.41
CA GLU A 130 13.01 12.17 -0.06
C GLU A 130 13.02 11.68 -1.51
N GLU A 131 12.01 10.90 -1.94
CA GLU A 131 11.91 10.49 -3.35
C GLU A 131 11.62 11.69 -4.27
N ARG A 132 10.80 12.65 -3.84
CA ARG A 132 10.59 13.89 -4.59
C ARG A 132 11.89 14.70 -4.72
N MET A 133 12.67 14.82 -3.64
CA MET A 133 13.97 15.49 -3.67
C MET A 133 14.92 14.82 -4.67
N ARG A 134 15.08 13.49 -4.58
CA ARG A 134 15.90 12.73 -5.56
C ARG A 134 15.44 12.94 -7.00
N SER A 135 14.12 13.01 -7.22
CA SER A 135 13.56 13.28 -8.56
C SER A 135 13.93 14.69 -9.07
N HIS A 136 13.88 15.71 -8.21
CA HIS A 136 14.24 17.08 -8.58
C HIS A 136 15.74 17.26 -8.81
N GLU A 137 16.58 16.60 -8.04
CA GLU A 137 18.03 16.53 -8.27
C GLU A 137 18.35 15.89 -9.63
N ARG A 138 17.65 14.83 -10.02
CA ARG A 138 17.79 14.26 -11.39
C ARG A 138 17.42 15.30 -12.44
N LYS A 139 16.27 15.99 -12.29
CA LYS A 139 15.83 17.04 -13.23
C LYS A 139 16.82 18.18 -13.36
N LEU A 140 17.56 18.55 -12.27
CA LEU A 140 18.63 19.56 -12.33
C LEU A 140 19.79 19.08 -13.21
N ARG A 141 20.26 17.85 -12.99
CA ARG A 141 21.33 17.26 -13.82
C ARG A 141 20.92 17.14 -15.29
N ASP A 142 19.66 16.71 -15.54
CA ASP A 142 19.12 16.60 -16.89
C ASP A 142 19.02 17.98 -17.57
N ALA A 143 18.67 19.03 -16.82
CA ALA A 143 18.60 20.40 -17.35
C ALA A 143 19.96 20.88 -17.83
N ASP A 144 21.06 20.58 -17.11
CA ASP A 144 22.41 20.97 -17.55
C ASP A 144 22.81 20.28 -18.85
N HIS A 145 22.50 18.99 -18.96
CA HIS A 145 22.76 18.21 -20.19
C HIS A 145 21.91 18.67 -21.38
N ASP A 146 20.62 18.94 -21.14
CA ASP A 146 19.71 19.39 -22.18
C ASP A 146 20.06 20.82 -22.66
N GLU A 147 20.51 21.71 -21.77
CA GLU A 147 21.02 23.03 -22.14
C GLU A 147 22.23 22.91 -23.06
N GLU A 148 23.20 22.08 -22.69
CA GLU A 148 24.40 21.88 -23.51
C GLU A 148 24.05 21.39 -24.93
N LYS A 149 23.13 20.42 -25.03
CA LYS A 149 22.62 19.92 -26.33
C LYS A 149 21.94 21.02 -27.12
N ALA A 150 21.04 21.78 -26.48
CA ALA A 150 20.28 22.82 -27.13
C ALA A 150 21.19 23.96 -27.64
N ILE A 151 22.21 24.35 -26.86
CA ILE A 151 23.20 25.35 -27.25
C ILE A 151 24.04 24.88 -28.45
N LYS A 152 24.48 23.61 -28.48
CA LYS A 152 25.22 23.02 -29.58
C LYS A 152 24.41 22.98 -30.88
N ALA A 153 23.10 22.79 -30.79
CA ALA A 153 22.20 22.74 -31.94
C ALA A 153 21.79 24.14 -32.45
N ALA A 154 21.96 25.17 -31.65
CA ALA A 154 21.55 26.53 -32.01
C ALA A 154 22.58 27.19 -32.95
N GLU A 155 22.12 27.66 -34.12
CA GLU A 155 22.97 28.33 -35.10
C GLU A 155 23.19 29.81 -34.76
N ARG A 156 22.18 30.51 -34.22
CA ARG A 156 22.21 31.95 -33.98
C ARG A 156 22.54 32.24 -32.51
N ASP A 157 23.32 33.29 -32.28
CA ASP A 157 23.68 33.72 -30.92
C ASP A 157 22.46 34.20 -30.10
N GLU A 158 21.44 34.72 -30.72
CA GLU A 158 20.19 35.13 -30.06
C GLU A 158 19.44 33.91 -29.48
N ASP A 159 19.40 32.78 -30.21
CA ASP A 159 18.79 31.54 -29.79
C ASP A 159 19.57 30.96 -28.62
N ARG A 160 20.90 30.97 -28.67
CA ARG A 160 21.76 30.54 -27.56
C ARG A 160 21.54 31.35 -26.29
N ARG A 161 21.37 32.67 -26.40
CA ARG A 161 21.06 33.53 -25.25
C ARG A 161 19.68 33.25 -24.66
N ARG A 162 18.67 33.00 -25.51
CA ARG A 162 17.32 32.62 -25.06
C ARG A 162 17.35 31.29 -24.33
N ILE A 163 17.98 30.24 -24.91
CA ILE A 163 18.14 28.93 -24.29
C ILE A 163 18.75 29.03 -22.89
N ARG A 164 19.85 29.79 -22.74
CA ARG A 164 20.46 29.96 -21.42
C ARG A 164 19.50 30.56 -20.40
N ARG A 165 18.76 31.62 -20.74
CA ARG A 165 17.77 32.21 -19.84
C ARG A 165 16.69 31.24 -19.44
N ASP A 166 16.14 30.49 -20.39
CA ASP A 166 15.06 29.53 -20.14
C ASP A 166 15.52 28.40 -19.20
N PHE A 167 16.75 27.91 -19.38
CA PHE A 167 17.31 26.89 -18.49
C PHE A 167 17.73 27.46 -17.13
N ASP A 168 18.19 28.71 -17.05
CA ASP A 168 18.46 29.37 -15.77
C ASP A 168 17.18 29.52 -14.93
N GLU A 169 16.07 29.94 -15.53
CA GLU A 169 14.77 30.00 -14.88
C GLU A 169 14.28 28.61 -14.44
N LYS A 170 14.47 27.57 -15.28
CA LYS A 170 14.13 26.20 -14.93
C LYS A 170 14.90 25.71 -13.73
N ARG A 171 16.22 25.93 -13.71
CA ARG A 171 17.08 25.57 -12.57
C ARG A 171 16.72 26.34 -11.29
N HIS A 172 16.40 27.62 -11.43
CA HIS A 172 15.97 28.44 -10.29
C HIS A 172 14.73 27.87 -9.62
N ARG A 173 13.65 27.62 -10.41
CA ARG A 173 12.43 26.98 -9.89
C ARG A 173 12.70 25.63 -9.20
N LEU A 174 13.51 24.75 -9.84
CA LEU A 174 13.84 23.45 -9.26
C LEU A 174 14.60 23.56 -7.92
N ARG A 175 15.49 24.57 -7.77
CA ARG A 175 16.20 24.81 -6.50
C ARG A 175 15.27 25.36 -5.41
N GLU A 176 14.34 26.23 -5.76
CA GLU A 176 13.31 26.74 -4.84
C GLU A 176 12.44 25.58 -4.33
N GLU A 177 11.95 24.71 -5.23
CA GLU A 177 11.19 23.52 -4.86
C GLU A 177 12.00 22.57 -3.95
N LEU A 178 13.29 22.36 -4.22
CA LEU A 178 14.16 21.57 -3.35
C LEU A 178 14.29 22.18 -1.95
N HIS A 179 14.41 23.50 -1.86
CA HIS A 179 14.46 24.19 -0.57
C HIS A 179 13.13 24.04 0.21
N ASP A 180 11.99 24.06 -0.49
CA ASP A 180 10.70 23.82 0.12
C ASP A 180 10.59 22.37 0.64
N PHE A 181 11.04 21.38 -0.13
CA PHE A 181 11.09 19.99 0.32
C PHE A 181 12.01 19.77 1.52
N ASP A 182 13.14 20.48 1.60
CA ASP A 182 14.03 20.38 2.75
C ASP A 182 13.32 20.84 4.03
N ARG A 183 12.58 21.96 3.97
CA ARG A 183 11.77 22.43 5.12
C ARG A 183 10.66 21.44 5.49
N ASP A 184 10.00 20.84 4.48
CA ASP A 184 8.97 19.85 4.70
C ASP A 184 9.54 18.56 5.31
N LEU A 185 10.72 18.14 4.85
CA LEU A 185 11.43 16.98 5.37
C LEU A 185 11.80 17.15 6.84
N HIS A 186 12.31 18.33 7.22
CA HIS A 186 12.59 18.63 8.63
C HIS A 186 11.32 18.51 9.49
N ARG A 187 10.21 19.10 9.08
CA ARG A 187 8.93 19.00 9.79
C ARG A 187 8.42 17.55 9.88
N ALA A 188 8.52 16.79 8.79
CA ALA A 188 8.09 15.40 8.78
C ALA A 188 8.93 14.52 9.73
N ARG A 189 10.24 14.75 9.79
CA ARG A 189 11.16 14.06 10.71
C ARG A 189 10.90 14.43 12.17
N ASP A 190 10.58 15.70 12.46
CA ASP A 190 10.19 16.12 13.80
C ASP A 190 8.92 15.41 14.25
N ASN A 191 7.89 15.40 13.43
CA ASN A 191 6.64 14.70 13.69
C ASN A 191 6.84 13.17 13.83
N LEU A 192 7.76 12.58 13.07
CA LEU A 192 8.13 11.17 13.21
C LEU A 192 8.72 10.90 14.59
N ARG A 193 9.68 11.71 15.05
CA ARG A 193 10.28 11.57 16.39
C ARG A 193 9.24 11.69 17.50
N ASP A 194 8.30 12.62 17.36
CA ASP A 194 7.21 12.79 18.35
C ASP A 194 6.28 11.57 18.37
N ALA A 195 5.94 11.01 17.21
CA ALA A 195 5.13 9.79 17.09
C ALA A 195 5.86 8.57 17.69
N GLU A 196 7.16 8.42 17.44
CA GLU A 196 8.00 7.36 18.04
C GLU A 196 8.07 7.48 19.55
N ALA A 197 8.24 8.69 20.08
CA ALA A 197 8.24 8.96 21.52
C ALA A 197 6.88 8.61 22.15
N ALA A 198 5.77 8.98 21.50
CA ALA A 198 4.44 8.62 21.94
C ALA A 198 4.22 7.09 21.94
N MET A 199 4.71 6.39 20.90
CA MET A 199 4.63 4.93 20.85
C MET A 199 5.48 4.26 21.95
N TYR A 200 6.67 4.80 22.23
CA TYR A 200 7.52 4.30 23.29
C TYR A 200 6.86 4.43 24.68
N SER A 201 6.11 5.50 24.92
CA SER A 201 5.39 5.72 26.19
C SER A 201 4.24 4.75 26.45
N LEU A 202 3.84 3.93 25.46
CA LEU A 202 2.81 2.89 25.62
C LEU A 202 3.35 1.57 26.20
N ARG A 203 4.66 1.44 26.34
CA ARG A 203 5.32 0.26 26.91
C ARG A 203 5.30 0.34 28.44
#